data_b6c59bdce62f574866d78a4bdb05c927
#
_entry.id   b6c59bdce62f574866d78a4bdb05c927
#
_cell.length_a   1.000
_cell.length_b   1.000
_cell.length_c   1.000
_cell.angle_alpha   90.00
_cell.angle_beta   90.00
_cell.angle_gamma   90.00
#
_symmetry.space_group_name_H-M   'P 1'
#
loop_
_entity.id
_entity.type
_entity.pdbx_description
1 polymer ?
#
loop_
_entity_poly.entity_id
_entity_poly.type
_entity_poly.pdbx_seq_one_letter_code
_entity_poly.pdbx_strand_id
1 'polypeptide(L)'
;MKRILFINPSLRLHSKTKFLPVGIASVMTYLQSQGIKFDFLDIDIDDIEDTDVKLYLEKNRYDIVLTGSIVTHYKWMKWLTKTIRHYNPKSTIIVGNSVAGSIPTLFLTNSDADIAIMGEGELSTNETIFRILSDQDIGNIEGIAYKKSNGTIQVNPKRKGLKKLDDFPMINWDSFKTEEYFTKSYA
;
A
#
# COMPACT_ATOMS: atom_id res chain seq x y z
N MET A 1 -4.32 6.95 19.15
CA MET A 1 -4.49 5.84 18.20
C MET A 1 -3.63 6.14 16.98
N LYS A 2 -2.78 5.20 16.54
CA LYS A 2 -1.96 5.40 15.32
C LYS A 2 -2.88 5.53 14.10
N ARG A 3 -2.63 6.51 13.23
CA ARG A 3 -3.42 6.76 12.00
C ARG A 3 -2.79 6.04 10.81
N ILE A 4 -3.62 5.41 10.01
CA ILE A 4 -3.22 4.60 8.85
C ILE A 4 -3.84 5.22 7.60
N LEU A 5 -3.07 5.32 6.51
CA LEU A 5 -3.53 5.77 5.20
C LEU A 5 -3.26 4.69 4.16
N PHE A 6 -4.25 4.37 3.35
CA PHE A 6 -4.07 3.69 2.06
C PHE A 6 -4.07 4.71 0.93
N ILE A 7 -3.14 4.55 -0.02
CA ILE A 7 -3.08 5.35 -1.25
C ILE A 7 -3.21 4.41 -2.45
N ASN A 8 -4.23 4.61 -3.26
CA ASN A 8 -4.34 3.99 -4.59
C ASN A 8 -3.72 4.93 -5.63
N PRO A 9 -2.57 4.60 -6.24
CA PRO A 9 -1.94 5.44 -7.24
C PRO A 9 -2.63 5.35 -8.60
N SER A 10 -2.58 6.42 -9.38
CA SER A 10 -3.01 6.38 -10.79
C SER A 10 -1.85 5.97 -11.69
N LEU A 11 -2.05 4.96 -12.51
CA LEU A 11 -1.08 4.57 -13.55
C LEU A 11 -1.05 5.56 -14.71
N ARG A 12 -2.16 6.21 -14.97
CA ARG A 12 -2.36 7.19 -16.05
C ARG A 12 -3.36 8.23 -15.57
N LEU A 13 -2.87 9.28 -14.96
CA LEU A 13 -3.68 10.41 -14.55
C LEU A 13 -4.46 10.94 -15.77
N HIS A 14 -5.71 11.36 -15.56
CA HIS A 14 -6.64 11.81 -16.61
C HIS A 14 -6.97 10.79 -17.70
N SER A 15 -6.64 9.52 -17.51
CA SER A 15 -7.13 8.48 -18.41
C SER A 15 -8.66 8.42 -18.36
N LYS A 16 -9.29 8.32 -19.52
CA LYS A 16 -10.74 8.07 -19.61
C LYS A 16 -11.10 6.69 -19.06
N THR A 17 -10.19 5.72 -19.20
CA THR A 17 -10.39 4.36 -18.71
C THR A 17 -9.74 4.20 -17.35
N LYS A 18 -10.51 3.81 -16.35
CA LYS A 18 -10.08 3.50 -14.99
C LYS A 18 -10.39 2.03 -14.67
N PHE A 19 -9.57 1.44 -13.81
CA PHE A 19 -9.75 0.04 -13.40
C PHE A 19 -9.88 -0.06 -11.88
N LEU A 20 -10.87 -0.81 -11.43
CA LEU A 20 -11.03 -1.11 -10.01
C LEU A 20 -9.73 -1.69 -9.43
N PRO A 21 -9.23 -1.14 -8.33
CA PRO A 21 -7.96 -1.56 -7.74
C PRO A 21 -8.15 -2.83 -6.87
N VAL A 22 -8.48 -3.97 -7.50
CA VAL A 22 -8.86 -5.23 -6.83
C VAL A 22 -7.84 -5.66 -5.77
N GLY A 23 -6.54 -5.56 -6.05
CA GLY A 23 -5.50 -5.99 -5.11
C GLY A 23 -5.48 -5.17 -3.82
N ILE A 24 -5.58 -3.83 -3.92
CA ILE A 24 -5.64 -2.97 -2.73
C ILE A 24 -6.98 -3.13 -2.01
N ALA A 25 -8.08 -3.31 -2.75
CA ALA A 25 -9.40 -3.53 -2.20
C ALA A 25 -9.48 -4.82 -1.38
N SER A 26 -8.86 -5.91 -1.84
CA SER A 26 -8.77 -7.17 -1.12
C SER A 26 -8.04 -7.00 0.22
N VAL A 27 -6.86 -6.37 0.21
CA VAL A 27 -6.10 -6.09 1.42
C VAL A 27 -6.88 -5.19 2.38
N MET A 28 -7.49 -4.11 1.89
CA MET A 28 -8.30 -3.19 2.69
C MET A 28 -9.48 -3.92 3.35
N THR A 29 -10.20 -4.74 2.59
CA THR A 29 -11.34 -5.53 3.09
C THR A 29 -10.91 -6.49 4.18
N TYR A 30 -9.79 -7.20 3.97
CA TYR A 30 -9.26 -8.10 4.98
C TYR A 30 -8.90 -7.36 6.27
N LEU A 31 -8.23 -6.22 6.18
CA LEU A 31 -7.89 -5.39 7.36
C LEU A 31 -9.12 -4.86 8.07
N GLN A 32 -10.16 -4.44 7.33
CA GLN A 32 -11.44 -4.02 7.92
C GLN A 32 -12.10 -5.17 8.69
N SER A 33 -12.06 -6.39 8.17
CA SER A 33 -12.60 -7.57 8.87
C SER A 33 -11.85 -7.89 10.17
N GLN A 34 -10.59 -7.45 10.29
CA GLN A 34 -9.78 -7.55 11.51
C GLN A 34 -9.95 -6.33 12.43
N GLY A 35 -10.87 -5.42 12.14
CA GLY A 35 -11.15 -4.23 12.95
C GLY A 35 -10.15 -3.08 12.78
N ILE A 36 -9.27 -3.15 11.79
CA ILE A 36 -8.29 -2.08 11.49
C ILE A 36 -9.00 -0.95 10.73
N LYS A 37 -8.91 0.27 11.28
CA LYS A 37 -9.44 1.49 10.66
C LYS A 37 -8.32 2.25 9.95
N PHE A 38 -8.64 2.80 8.79
CA PHE A 38 -7.72 3.59 7.98
C PHE A 38 -8.46 4.63 7.15
N ASP A 39 -7.74 5.66 6.72
CA ASP A 39 -8.18 6.60 5.70
C ASP A 39 -7.77 6.05 4.32
N PHE A 40 -8.50 6.44 3.27
CA PHE A 40 -8.21 6.01 1.90
C PHE A 40 -8.13 7.22 0.96
N LEU A 41 -7.06 7.31 0.19
CA LEU A 41 -6.84 8.31 -0.85
C LEU A 41 -6.78 7.62 -2.22
N ASP A 42 -7.81 7.77 -3.01
CA ASP A 42 -7.88 7.19 -4.36
C ASP A 42 -7.47 8.22 -5.41
N ILE A 43 -6.17 8.25 -5.71
CA ILE A 43 -5.59 9.18 -6.69
C ILE A 43 -6.13 8.90 -8.09
N ASP A 44 -6.42 7.63 -8.40
CA ASP A 44 -6.80 7.24 -9.76
C ASP A 44 -8.19 7.74 -10.14
N ILE A 45 -9.20 7.41 -9.33
CA ILE A 45 -10.58 7.78 -9.67
C ILE A 45 -10.84 9.30 -9.55
N ASP A 46 -10.16 9.92 -8.60
CA ASP A 46 -10.32 11.36 -8.30
C ASP A 46 -9.40 12.25 -9.15
N ASP A 47 -8.57 11.66 -10.02
CA ASP A 47 -7.61 12.37 -10.87
C ASP A 47 -6.75 13.39 -10.09
N ILE A 48 -6.26 12.99 -8.90
CA ILE A 48 -5.52 13.87 -7.98
C ILE A 48 -4.11 14.13 -8.52
N GLU A 49 -3.79 15.39 -8.74
CA GLU A 49 -2.47 15.82 -9.21
C GLU A 49 -1.39 15.64 -8.13
N ASP A 50 -0.13 15.51 -8.56
CA ASP A 50 1.03 15.39 -7.67
C ASP A 50 1.14 16.55 -6.66
N THR A 51 0.70 17.76 -7.04
CA THR A 51 0.62 18.94 -6.17
C THR A 51 -0.39 18.76 -5.05
N ASP A 52 -1.56 18.18 -5.37
CA ASP A 52 -2.63 17.97 -4.40
C ASP A 52 -2.31 16.80 -3.47
N VAL A 53 -1.61 15.76 -3.97
CA VAL A 53 -1.04 14.71 -3.11
C VAL A 53 -0.10 15.30 -2.06
N LYS A 54 0.79 16.24 -2.45
CA LYS A 54 1.67 16.95 -1.50
C LYS A 54 0.87 17.74 -0.47
N LEU A 55 -0.09 18.53 -0.91
CA LEU A 55 -0.96 19.33 -0.02
C LEU A 55 -1.75 18.44 0.95
N TYR A 56 -2.24 17.29 0.48
CA TYR A 56 -2.94 16.32 1.33
C TYR A 56 -2.02 15.78 2.42
N LEU A 57 -0.81 15.35 2.06
CA LEU A 57 0.17 14.81 3.00
C LEU A 57 0.75 15.87 3.95
N GLU A 58 0.81 17.13 3.52
CA GLU A 58 1.21 18.26 4.37
C GLU A 58 0.18 18.54 5.46
N LYS A 59 -1.11 18.50 5.12
CA LYS A 59 -2.22 18.77 6.05
C LYS A 59 -2.54 17.61 6.97
N ASN A 60 -2.20 16.38 6.58
CA ASN A 60 -2.57 15.17 7.31
C ASN A 60 -1.32 14.42 7.79
N ARG A 61 -1.37 13.92 9.02
CA ARG A 61 -0.29 13.12 9.61
C ARG A 61 -0.75 11.69 9.80
N TYR A 62 0.12 10.76 9.37
CA TYR A 62 -0.12 9.32 9.46
C TYR A 62 1.09 8.61 10.06
N ASP A 63 0.83 7.58 10.85
CA ASP A 63 1.87 6.72 11.43
C ASP A 63 2.26 5.59 10.47
N ILE A 64 1.32 5.13 9.68
CA ILE A 64 1.52 4.08 8.67
C ILE A 64 0.89 4.53 7.35
N VAL A 65 1.64 4.44 6.27
CA VAL A 65 1.13 4.71 4.91
C VAL A 65 1.36 3.48 4.04
N LEU A 66 0.28 2.97 3.45
CA LEU A 66 0.31 1.81 2.56
C LEU A 66 -0.01 2.24 1.13
N THR A 67 0.71 1.67 0.19
CA THR A 67 0.47 1.87 -1.25
C THR A 67 1.01 0.67 -2.03
N GLY A 68 0.73 0.62 -3.31
CA GLY A 68 1.27 -0.43 -4.18
C GLY A 68 0.97 -0.14 -5.63
N SER A 69 1.85 -0.55 -6.51
CA SER A 69 1.68 -0.37 -7.95
C SER A 69 2.45 -1.42 -8.75
N ILE A 70 2.26 -1.42 -10.06
CA ILE A 70 3.03 -2.28 -10.95
C ILE A 70 4.44 -1.72 -11.20
N VAL A 71 5.35 -2.59 -11.66
CA VAL A 71 6.78 -2.25 -11.83
C VAL A 71 7.03 -1.10 -12.80
N THR A 72 6.19 -0.91 -13.80
CA THR A 72 6.31 0.20 -14.76
C THR A 72 6.12 1.57 -14.11
N HIS A 73 5.49 1.61 -12.94
CA HIS A 73 5.24 2.83 -12.17
C HIS A 73 6.39 3.16 -11.19
N TYR A 74 7.53 2.51 -11.32
CA TYR A 74 8.67 2.58 -10.40
C TYR A 74 9.13 4.01 -10.08
N LYS A 75 9.27 4.88 -11.10
CA LYS A 75 9.74 6.26 -10.90
C LYS A 75 8.78 7.07 -10.03
N TRP A 76 7.50 6.98 -10.32
CA TRP A 76 6.47 7.69 -9.57
C TRP A 76 6.35 7.15 -8.14
N MET A 77 6.44 5.84 -7.95
CA MET A 77 6.43 5.24 -6.61
C MET A 77 7.62 5.68 -5.75
N LYS A 78 8.79 5.88 -6.34
CA LYS A 78 9.93 6.50 -5.65
C LYS A 78 9.64 7.93 -5.24
N TRP A 79 9.05 8.72 -6.14
CA TRP A 79 8.63 10.08 -5.85
C TRP A 79 7.59 10.11 -4.71
N LEU A 80 6.60 9.22 -4.75
CA LEU A 80 5.56 9.15 -3.71
C LEU A 80 6.17 8.82 -2.34
N THR A 81 7.01 7.79 -2.24
CA THR A 81 7.64 7.41 -0.97
C THR A 81 8.50 8.54 -0.41
N LYS A 82 9.24 9.25 -1.25
CA LYS A 82 10.01 10.43 -0.87
C LYS A 82 9.10 11.56 -0.37
N THR A 83 7.98 11.79 -1.05
CA THR A 83 6.99 12.81 -0.66
C THR A 83 6.34 12.46 0.68
N ILE A 84 5.95 11.20 0.88
CA ILE A 84 5.43 10.73 2.16
C ILE A 84 6.47 10.96 3.27
N ARG A 85 7.72 10.57 3.06
CA ARG A 85 8.81 10.74 4.03
C ARG A 85 9.05 12.21 4.39
N HIS A 86 8.95 13.10 3.39
CA HIS A 86 9.13 14.54 3.60
C HIS A 86 8.04 15.12 4.52
N TYR A 87 6.78 14.85 4.25
CA TYR A 87 5.67 15.41 5.02
C TYR A 87 5.32 14.60 6.29
N ASN A 88 5.59 13.30 6.29
CA ASN A 88 5.34 12.37 7.40
C ASN A 88 6.65 11.63 7.78
N PRO A 89 7.64 12.32 8.35
CA PRO A 89 9.01 11.79 8.51
C PRO A 89 9.11 10.56 9.43
N LYS A 90 8.15 10.35 10.31
CA LYS A 90 8.13 9.23 11.27
C LYS A 90 7.20 8.08 10.83
N SER A 91 6.50 8.22 9.70
CA SER A 91 5.58 7.17 9.24
C SER A 91 6.34 5.92 8.78
N THR A 92 5.76 4.77 9.02
CA THR A 92 6.19 3.52 8.38
C THR A 92 5.55 3.44 7.00
N ILE A 93 6.36 3.38 5.94
CA ILE A 93 5.91 3.33 4.55
C ILE A 93 5.97 1.88 4.05
N ILE A 94 4.81 1.31 3.76
CA ILE A 94 4.64 -0.07 3.31
C ILE A 94 4.23 -0.07 1.83
N VAL A 95 4.96 -0.79 0.99
CA VAL A 95 4.68 -0.85 -0.44
C VAL A 95 4.47 -2.29 -0.90
N GLY A 96 3.38 -2.52 -1.62
CA GLY A 96 3.01 -3.82 -2.18
C GLY A 96 2.98 -3.86 -3.70
N ASN A 97 2.38 -4.92 -4.24
CA ASN A 97 2.26 -5.22 -5.66
C ASN A 97 3.65 -5.41 -6.34
N SER A 98 3.68 -5.54 -7.66
CA SER A 98 4.90 -5.98 -8.38
C SER A 98 6.05 -4.97 -8.31
N VAL A 99 5.81 -3.68 -8.10
CA VAL A 99 6.86 -2.67 -7.96
C VAL A 99 7.80 -2.94 -6.78
N ALA A 100 7.28 -3.49 -5.70
CA ALA A 100 8.05 -3.83 -4.52
C ALA A 100 8.16 -5.35 -4.31
N GLY A 101 7.08 -6.09 -4.51
CA GLY A 101 7.03 -7.53 -4.25
C GLY A 101 7.89 -8.38 -5.17
N SER A 102 8.14 -7.94 -6.43
CA SER A 102 9.00 -8.66 -7.38
C SER A 102 10.48 -8.30 -7.27
N ILE A 103 10.79 -7.07 -6.83
CA ILE A 103 12.16 -6.54 -6.75
C ILE A 103 12.41 -5.85 -5.40
N PRO A 104 12.10 -6.51 -4.25
CA PRO A 104 12.04 -5.85 -2.95
C PRO A 104 13.35 -5.17 -2.56
N THR A 105 14.47 -5.84 -2.72
CA THR A 105 15.79 -5.29 -2.37
C THR A 105 16.10 -4.04 -3.21
N LEU A 106 15.90 -4.12 -4.53
CA LEU A 106 16.15 -2.98 -5.42
C LEU A 106 15.26 -1.79 -5.08
N PHE A 107 13.96 -2.05 -4.86
CA PHE A 107 13.01 -0.99 -4.57
C PHE A 107 13.30 -0.33 -3.21
N LEU A 108 13.48 -1.12 -2.15
CA LEU A 108 13.78 -0.60 -0.82
C LEU A 108 15.09 0.17 -0.77
N THR A 109 16.15 -0.31 -1.45
CA THR A 109 17.44 0.40 -1.50
C THR A 109 17.33 1.79 -2.13
N ASN A 110 16.47 1.95 -3.14
CA ASN A 110 16.38 3.15 -3.96
C ASN A 110 15.14 4.03 -3.71
N SER A 111 14.40 3.78 -2.63
CA SER A 111 13.20 4.53 -2.25
C SER A 111 13.19 4.83 -0.75
N ASP A 112 12.22 5.62 -0.29
CA ASP A 112 12.02 5.90 1.14
C ASP A 112 11.01 4.95 1.80
N ALA A 113 10.62 3.87 1.10
CA ALA A 113 9.80 2.81 1.69
C ALA A 113 10.60 2.03 2.75
N ASP A 114 9.92 1.61 3.80
CA ASP A 114 10.51 0.84 4.91
C ASP A 114 10.29 -0.66 4.73
N ILE A 115 9.11 -1.04 4.22
CA ILE A 115 8.66 -2.42 4.10
C ILE A 115 8.08 -2.67 2.70
N ALA A 116 8.44 -3.81 2.12
CA ALA A 116 7.86 -4.33 0.88
C ALA A 116 7.07 -5.61 1.18
N ILE A 117 5.81 -5.66 0.76
CA ILE A 117 4.97 -6.86 0.84
C ILE A 117 5.18 -7.69 -0.43
N MET A 118 5.47 -8.98 -0.26
CA MET A 118 5.75 -9.92 -1.34
C MET A 118 4.64 -10.96 -1.47
N GLY A 119 4.15 -11.18 -2.69
CA GLY A 119 3.06 -12.12 -2.95
C GLY A 119 1.69 -11.59 -2.58
N GLU A 120 0.81 -12.46 -2.08
CA GLU A 120 -0.52 -12.09 -1.60
C GLU A 120 -0.40 -11.24 -0.34
N GLY A 121 -1.07 -10.07 -0.34
CA GLY A 121 -0.80 -9.01 0.63
C GLY A 121 -1.58 -9.13 1.94
N GLU A 122 -2.71 -9.80 1.95
CA GLU A 122 -3.72 -9.73 3.02
C GLU A 122 -3.13 -10.12 4.40
N LEU A 123 -2.60 -11.32 4.51
CA LEU A 123 -2.07 -11.84 5.78
C LEU A 123 -0.80 -11.14 6.21
N SER A 124 0.14 -10.93 5.27
CA SER A 124 1.44 -10.32 5.59
C SER A 124 1.26 -8.84 5.98
N THR A 125 0.36 -8.11 5.31
CA THR A 125 0.05 -6.72 5.67
C THR A 125 -0.63 -6.64 7.04
N ASN A 126 -1.60 -7.51 7.30
CA ASN A 126 -2.30 -7.54 8.59
C ASN A 126 -1.34 -7.81 9.74
N GLU A 127 -0.51 -8.85 9.63
CA GLU A 127 0.48 -9.18 10.66
C GLU A 127 1.49 -8.05 10.85
N THR A 128 1.95 -7.43 9.76
CA THR A 128 2.87 -6.29 9.81
C THR A 128 2.25 -5.10 10.54
N ILE A 129 1.03 -4.71 10.19
CA ILE A 129 0.33 -3.60 10.85
C ILE A 129 0.09 -3.91 12.33
N PHE A 130 -0.39 -5.13 12.64
CA PHE A 130 -0.64 -5.53 14.02
C PHE A 130 0.61 -5.39 14.89
N ARG A 131 1.77 -5.87 14.40
CA ARG A 131 3.03 -5.79 15.14
C ARG A 131 3.53 -4.35 15.28
N ILE A 132 3.40 -3.52 14.24
CA ILE A 132 3.75 -2.09 14.31
C ILE A 132 2.84 -1.36 15.31
N LEU A 133 1.54 -1.67 15.34
CA LEU A 133 0.60 -1.05 16.28
C LEU A 133 0.88 -1.45 17.73
N SER A 134 1.44 -2.66 17.94
CA SER A 134 1.77 -3.23 19.24
C SER A 134 3.25 -3.05 19.62
N ASP A 135 4.01 -2.27 18.83
CA ASP A 135 5.46 -2.05 18.98
C ASP A 135 6.27 -3.37 19.09
N GLN A 136 5.85 -4.41 18.34
CA GLN A 136 6.49 -5.71 18.26
C GLN A 136 7.46 -5.82 17.09
N ASP A 137 8.42 -6.75 17.20
CA ASP A 137 9.39 -7.04 16.13
C ASP A 137 8.71 -7.65 14.89
N ILE A 138 9.10 -7.15 13.71
CA ILE A 138 8.62 -7.62 12.41
C ILE A 138 9.60 -8.60 11.72
N GLY A 139 10.71 -8.90 12.36
CA GLY A 139 11.86 -9.58 11.74
C GLY A 139 11.59 -10.98 11.21
N ASN A 140 10.55 -11.66 11.68
CA ASN A 140 10.20 -13.03 11.28
C ASN A 140 8.87 -13.14 10.54
N ILE A 141 8.27 -12.02 10.11
CA ILE A 141 7.02 -12.04 9.32
C ILE A 141 7.32 -12.62 7.94
N GLU A 142 6.63 -13.69 7.55
CA GLU A 142 6.71 -14.21 6.19
C GLU A 142 6.07 -13.26 5.17
N GLY A 143 6.61 -13.21 3.96
CA GLY A 143 6.06 -12.42 2.85
C GLY A 143 6.41 -10.94 2.93
N ILE A 144 7.42 -10.54 3.71
CA ILE A 144 7.92 -9.16 3.70
C ILE A 144 9.42 -9.09 3.42
N ALA A 145 9.84 -7.94 2.90
CA ALA A 145 11.21 -7.46 3.00
C ALA A 145 11.20 -6.10 3.68
N TYR A 146 12.23 -5.77 4.45
CA TYR A 146 12.25 -4.52 5.21
C TYR A 146 13.66 -3.96 5.42
N LYS A 147 13.75 -2.65 5.65
CA LYS A 147 14.98 -1.97 6.06
C LYS A 147 15.23 -2.18 7.54
N LYS A 148 16.42 -2.66 7.89
CA LYS A 148 16.90 -2.66 9.27
C LYS A 148 17.41 -1.28 9.69
N SER A 149 17.55 -1.07 11.00
CA SER A 149 18.10 0.17 11.56
C SER A 149 19.50 0.52 11.06
N ASN A 150 20.29 -0.49 10.69
CA ASN A 150 21.62 -0.30 10.10
C ASN A 150 21.60 -0.04 8.58
N GLY A 151 20.41 0.12 7.97
CA GLY A 151 20.24 0.39 6.54
C GLY A 151 20.28 -0.84 5.64
N THR A 152 20.60 -2.03 6.15
CA THR A 152 20.57 -3.26 5.35
C THR A 152 19.13 -3.73 5.10
N ILE A 153 18.91 -4.38 3.95
CA ILE A 153 17.61 -4.96 3.62
C ILE A 153 17.60 -6.43 4.03
N GLN A 154 16.59 -6.80 4.81
CA GLN A 154 16.27 -8.20 5.07
C GLN A 154 15.10 -8.62 4.20
N VAL A 155 15.24 -9.79 3.57
CA VAL A 155 14.17 -10.44 2.80
C VAL A 155 13.79 -11.71 3.53
N ASN A 156 12.56 -11.77 4.03
CA ASN A 156 12.05 -12.94 4.73
C ASN A 156 11.53 -13.99 3.74
N PRO A 157 11.33 -15.25 4.17
CA PRO A 157 10.71 -16.27 3.32
C PRO A 157 9.37 -15.80 2.77
N LYS A 158 9.05 -16.20 1.55
CA LYS A 158 7.72 -15.96 0.99
C LYS A 158 6.67 -16.69 1.82
N ARG A 159 5.57 -16.00 2.12
CA ARG A 159 4.42 -16.66 2.73
C ARG A 159 3.83 -17.67 1.74
N LYS A 160 3.49 -18.85 2.23
CA LYS A 160 2.75 -19.83 1.41
C LYS A 160 1.39 -19.23 1.05
N GLY A 161 1.00 -19.37 -0.23
CA GLY A 161 -0.28 -18.88 -0.73
C GLY A 161 -1.46 -19.46 0.06
N LEU A 162 -2.57 -18.75 -0.01
CA LEU A 162 -3.81 -19.13 0.65
C LEU A 162 -4.31 -20.48 0.14
N LYS A 163 -4.57 -21.41 1.05
CA LYS A 163 -5.07 -22.73 0.67
C LYS A 163 -6.55 -22.74 0.30
N LYS A 164 -7.32 -21.79 0.85
CA LYS A 164 -8.75 -21.64 0.61
C LYS A 164 -9.09 -20.15 0.47
N LEU A 165 -9.48 -19.74 -0.71
CA LEU A 165 -9.93 -18.37 -0.98
C LEU A 165 -11.22 -18.03 -0.24
N ASP A 166 -12.09 -19.03 -0.01
CA ASP A 166 -13.36 -18.89 0.69
C ASP A 166 -13.22 -18.50 2.18
N ASP A 167 -12.02 -18.65 2.75
CA ASP A 167 -11.72 -18.20 4.11
C ASP A 167 -11.54 -16.67 4.20
N PHE A 168 -11.53 -15.96 3.05
CA PHE A 168 -11.38 -14.52 2.98
C PHE A 168 -12.72 -13.83 2.77
N PRO A 169 -12.90 -12.63 3.35
CA PRO A 169 -14.12 -11.88 3.14
C PRO A 169 -14.25 -11.47 1.67
N MET A 170 -15.48 -11.49 1.17
CA MET A 170 -15.80 -10.87 -0.12
C MET A 170 -15.38 -9.40 -0.10
N ILE A 171 -14.79 -8.91 -1.21
CA ILE A 171 -14.30 -7.53 -1.28
C ILE A 171 -15.43 -6.55 -0.95
N ASN A 172 -15.17 -5.71 0.04
CA ASN A 172 -16.05 -4.60 0.39
C ASN A 172 -15.75 -3.41 -0.53
N TRP A 173 -16.66 -3.15 -1.45
CA TRP A 173 -16.56 -2.05 -2.40
C TRP A 173 -17.10 -0.72 -1.89
N ASP A 174 -17.69 -0.66 -0.69
CA ASP A 174 -18.29 0.55 -0.13
C ASP A 174 -17.29 1.70 0.07
N SER A 175 -16.00 1.36 0.21
CA SER A 175 -14.92 2.36 0.31
C SER A 175 -14.51 2.96 -1.04
N PHE A 176 -15.07 2.45 -2.16
CA PHE A 176 -14.68 2.83 -3.51
C PHE A 176 -15.85 3.48 -4.25
N LYS A 177 -15.56 4.43 -5.12
CA LYS A 177 -16.53 5.06 -6.01
C LYS A 177 -16.83 4.15 -7.21
N THR A 178 -17.41 2.98 -6.95
CA THR A 178 -17.59 1.91 -7.95
C THR A 178 -18.36 2.35 -9.18
N GLU A 179 -19.42 3.15 -9.02
CA GLU A 179 -20.20 3.67 -10.14
C GLU A 179 -19.35 4.56 -11.05
N GLU A 180 -18.48 5.40 -10.51
CA GLU A 180 -17.55 6.21 -11.29
C GLU A 180 -16.54 5.35 -12.04
N TYR A 181 -16.01 4.31 -11.38
CA TYR A 181 -15.13 3.33 -12.02
C TYR A 181 -15.84 2.63 -13.19
N PHE A 182 -17.06 2.15 -13.00
CA PHE A 182 -17.83 1.50 -14.07
C PHE A 182 -18.10 2.45 -15.23
N THR A 183 -18.50 3.68 -14.96
CA THR A 183 -18.74 4.68 -16.00
C THR A 183 -17.49 4.97 -16.82
N LYS A 184 -16.32 5.09 -16.16
CA LYS A 184 -15.04 5.36 -16.82
C LYS A 184 -14.41 4.11 -17.46
N SER A 185 -14.80 2.87 -17.09
CA SER A 185 -14.24 1.65 -17.67
C SER A 185 -14.75 1.33 -19.08
N TYR A 186 -15.86 1.90 -19.47
CA TYR A 186 -16.52 1.67 -20.76
C TYR A 186 -16.45 2.89 -21.72
N ALA A 187 -15.68 3.91 -21.39
CA ALA A 187 -15.57 5.13 -22.17
C ALA A 187 -14.51 5.08 -23.29
#